data_2bd0fe2c29cfb6c69b121add0c03e654
#
_entry.id   2bd0fe2c29cfb6c69b121add0c03e654
#
_cell.length_a   1.000
_cell.length_b   1.000
_cell.length_c   1.000
_cell.angle_alpha   90.00
_cell.angle_beta   90.00
_cell.angle_gamma   90.00
#
_symmetry.space_group_name_H-M   'P 1'
#
loop_
_entity.id
_entity.type
_entity.pdbx_description
1 polymer ?
#
loop_
_entity_poly.entity_id
_entity_poly.type
_entity_poly.pdbx_seq_one_letter_code
_entity_poly.pdbx_strand_id
1 'polypeptide(L)'
;MNHLQNLKAQGNLPSDLWVTSSDNFASWGGVGPEYHNADLDSLIQAVDFVSMHTYPFHDTHYNPTFWKGEGLNPHDVDGAMGRSVAYSQNQYAQVVNYVRRIDADKPIHIGETGWASVSDGFYGPEGSRAADEYKQALFHQGMRDWTQSEGISCFYFEAFDEPWKGVANPTDSENHFGLFTRDGEAKYALWPLVEQGVFDGLTRDGHAIKPTYSGERDLLDRHVLNPAH
;
A
#
# COMPACT_ATOMS: atom_id res chain seq x y z
N MET A 1 -4.51 -24.46 3.38
CA MET A 1 -4.35 -24.48 1.92
C MET A 1 -4.65 -25.85 1.32
N ASN A 2 -3.97 -26.93 1.68
CA ASN A 2 -4.19 -28.26 1.13
C ASN A 2 -5.64 -28.75 1.14
N HIS A 3 -6.43 -28.41 2.16
CA HIS A 3 -7.85 -28.76 2.20
C HIS A 3 -8.64 -28.11 1.04
N LEU A 4 -8.38 -26.84 0.74
CA LEU A 4 -9.05 -26.13 -0.36
C LEU A 4 -8.66 -26.70 -1.73
N GLN A 5 -7.38 -27.03 -1.92
CA GLN A 5 -6.92 -27.69 -3.16
C GLN A 5 -7.54 -29.09 -3.32
N ASN A 6 -7.71 -29.83 -2.23
CA ASN A 6 -8.42 -31.13 -2.26
C ASN A 6 -9.91 -30.95 -2.64
N LEU A 7 -10.59 -29.90 -2.14
CA LEU A 7 -11.98 -29.63 -2.53
C LEU A 7 -12.09 -29.26 -4.03
N LYS A 8 -11.13 -28.52 -4.57
CA LYS A 8 -11.05 -28.26 -6.03
C LYS A 8 -10.88 -29.57 -6.79
N ALA A 9 -9.94 -30.43 -6.37
CA ALA A 9 -9.65 -31.73 -7.03
C ALA A 9 -10.86 -32.69 -6.99
N GLN A 10 -11.70 -32.59 -5.95
CA GLN A 10 -12.91 -33.40 -5.80
C GLN A 10 -14.15 -32.80 -6.51
N GLY A 11 -14.01 -31.61 -7.15
CA GLY A 11 -15.12 -30.92 -7.79
C GLY A 11 -16.10 -30.25 -6.82
N ASN A 12 -15.74 -30.12 -5.55
CA ASN A 12 -16.54 -29.41 -4.53
C ASN A 12 -16.33 -27.88 -4.58
N LEU A 13 -15.28 -27.43 -5.27
CA LEU A 13 -15.00 -26.03 -5.64
C LEU A 13 -14.71 -25.97 -7.13
N PRO A 14 -14.95 -24.82 -7.79
CA PRO A 14 -14.53 -24.62 -9.18
C PRO A 14 -13.05 -24.89 -9.36
N SER A 15 -12.68 -25.63 -10.41
CA SER A 15 -11.28 -25.99 -10.68
C SER A 15 -10.41 -24.78 -11.03
N ASP A 16 -11.01 -23.73 -11.55
CA ASP A 16 -10.41 -22.45 -11.93
C ASP A 16 -10.41 -21.39 -10.82
N LEU A 17 -10.95 -21.73 -9.63
CA LEU A 17 -10.89 -20.86 -8.48
C LEU A 17 -9.44 -20.68 -8.00
N TRP A 18 -8.94 -19.46 -8.01
CA TRP A 18 -7.63 -19.14 -7.46
C TRP A 18 -7.69 -19.03 -5.93
N VAL A 19 -6.78 -19.72 -5.28
CA VAL A 19 -6.70 -19.78 -3.81
C VAL A 19 -5.31 -19.35 -3.38
N THR A 20 -5.25 -18.39 -2.46
CA THR A 20 -4.00 -17.89 -1.88
C THR A 20 -4.12 -17.67 -0.37
N SER A 21 -3.02 -17.31 0.25
CA SER A 21 -2.93 -16.62 1.54
C SER A 21 -2.32 -15.25 1.28
N SER A 22 -2.65 -14.27 2.12
CA SER A 22 -2.17 -12.89 1.99
C SER A 22 -1.51 -12.47 3.29
N ASP A 23 -0.28 -11.94 3.22
CA ASP A 23 0.49 -11.53 4.40
C ASP A 23 1.64 -10.59 4.01
N ASN A 24 2.30 -10.04 5.02
CA ASN A 24 3.47 -9.19 4.89
C ASN A 24 4.60 -9.87 4.09
N PHE A 25 5.38 -9.09 3.36
CA PHE A 25 6.51 -9.58 2.54
C PHE A 25 7.49 -10.46 3.33
N ALA A 26 7.69 -10.19 4.63
CA ALA A 26 8.52 -10.99 5.49
C ALA A 26 8.02 -12.43 5.61
N SER A 27 6.72 -12.62 5.83
CA SER A 27 6.06 -13.92 5.92
C SER A 27 6.19 -14.75 4.63
N TRP A 28 6.39 -14.08 3.49
CA TRP A 28 6.66 -14.71 2.20
C TRP A 28 8.15 -14.91 1.89
N GLY A 29 9.01 -14.82 2.91
CA GLY A 29 10.45 -15.05 2.78
C GLY A 29 11.25 -13.85 2.26
N GLY A 30 10.66 -12.65 2.28
CA GLY A 30 11.31 -11.41 1.86
C GLY A 30 12.33 -10.83 2.84
N VAL A 31 12.63 -11.50 3.95
CA VAL A 31 13.67 -11.14 4.92
C VAL A 31 14.61 -12.31 5.15
N GLY A 32 15.41 -12.27 6.22
CA GLY A 32 16.44 -13.25 6.53
C GLY A 32 15.98 -14.69 6.66
N PRO A 33 16.94 -15.61 6.86
CA PRO A 33 16.69 -17.06 6.79
C PRO A 33 15.74 -17.60 7.89
N GLU A 34 15.41 -16.82 8.91
CA GLU A 34 14.48 -17.18 9.97
C GLU A 34 13.04 -17.44 9.46
N TYR A 35 12.68 -16.85 8.33
CA TYR A 35 11.39 -17.10 7.66
C TYR A 35 11.47 -18.24 6.63
N HIS A 36 12.68 -18.67 6.24
CA HIS A 36 12.89 -19.71 5.23
C HIS A 36 12.77 -21.09 5.87
N ASN A 37 11.64 -21.76 5.72
CA ASN A 37 11.38 -23.06 6.31
C ASN A 37 10.47 -23.93 5.43
N ALA A 38 10.41 -25.23 5.73
CA ALA A 38 9.65 -26.20 4.95
C ALA A 38 8.13 -25.96 4.93
N ASP A 39 7.59 -25.29 5.96
CA ASP A 39 6.17 -24.97 5.99
C ASP A 39 5.83 -23.86 5.03
N LEU A 40 6.68 -22.82 4.94
CA LEU A 40 6.56 -21.77 3.94
C LEU A 40 6.75 -22.30 2.52
N ASP A 41 7.76 -23.17 2.30
CA ASP A 41 7.97 -23.81 1.00
C ASP A 41 6.71 -24.59 0.57
N SER A 42 6.12 -25.35 1.49
CA SER A 42 4.88 -26.10 1.26
C SER A 42 3.68 -25.19 1.00
N LEU A 43 3.61 -24.05 1.68
CA LEU A 43 2.55 -23.06 1.45
C LEU A 43 2.69 -22.45 0.05
N ILE A 44 3.90 -22.03 -0.36
CA ILE A 44 4.18 -21.47 -1.69
C ILE A 44 3.80 -22.49 -2.79
N GLN A 45 4.10 -23.76 -2.60
CA GLN A 45 3.68 -24.81 -3.54
C GLN A 45 2.16 -24.97 -3.63
N ALA A 46 1.45 -24.82 -2.50
CA ALA A 46 0.03 -25.11 -2.38
C ALA A 46 -0.89 -23.95 -2.78
N VAL A 47 -0.43 -22.71 -2.83
CA VAL A 47 -1.20 -21.56 -3.30
C VAL A 47 -1.17 -21.44 -4.81
N ASP A 48 -2.21 -20.87 -5.41
CA ASP A 48 -2.23 -20.60 -6.86
C ASP A 48 -1.38 -19.36 -7.21
N PHE A 49 -1.23 -18.43 -6.27
CA PHE A 49 -0.33 -17.25 -6.37
C PHE A 49 0.09 -16.77 -4.97
N VAL A 50 1.19 -16.04 -4.90
CA VAL A 50 1.62 -15.33 -3.69
C VAL A 50 0.94 -13.97 -3.64
N SER A 51 0.33 -13.62 -2.51
CA SER A 51 -0.25 -12.29 -2.25
C SER A 51 0.52 -11.63 -1.12
N MET A 52 1.50 -10.78 -1.47
CA MET A 52 2.33 -10.11 -0.48
C MET A 52 1.86 -8.69 -0.19
N HIS A 53 2.05 -8.24 1.05
CA HIS A 53 1.82 -6.87 1.46
C HIS A 53 3.15 -6.11 1.59
N THR A 54 3.17 -4.84 1.19
CA THR A 54 4.30 -3.94 1.34
C THR A 54 3.82 -2.56 1.79
N TYR A 55 4.27 -2.13 2.97
CA TYR A 55 3.85 -0.86 3.57
C TYR A 55 5.05 -0.03 4.05
N PRO A 56 5.79 0.64 3.14
CA PRO A 56 6.87 1.54 3.54
C PRO A 56 6.40 2.65 4.48
N PHE A 57 5.13 3.01 4.45
CA PHE A 57 4.54 3.97 5.39
C PHE A 57 4.88 3.61 6.85
N HIS A 58 4.64 2.37 7.25
CA HIS A 58 4.95 1.91 8.61
C HIS A 58 6.46 1.90 8.88
N ASP A 59 7.25 1.57 7.85
CA ASP A 59 8.70 1.51 7.95
C ASP A 59 9.37 2.89 8.04
N THR A 60 8.64 3.99 7.77
CA THR A 60 9.14 5.35 8.11
C THR A 60 9.40 5.52 9.62
N HIS A 61 8.78 4.68 10.46
CA HIS A 61 9.01 4.61 11.90
C HIS A 61 9.82 3.38 12.29
N TYR A 62 9.41 2.16 11.85
CA TYR A 62 10.00 0.90 12.34
C TYR A 62 11.35 0.57 11.71
N ASN A 63 11.57 0.92 10.43
CA ASN A 63 12.82 0.66 9.68
C ASN A 63 13.25 1.90 8.88
N PRO A 64 13.51 3.05 9.55
CA PRO A 64 13.51 4.37 8.92
C PRO A 64 14.76 4.70 8.09
N THR A 65 15.66 3.76 7.80
CA THR A 65 16.93 4.03 7.11
C THR A 65 16.74 4.73 5.76
N PHE A 66 15.73 4.31 4.96
CA PHE A 66 15.42 4.94 3.67
C PHE A 66 14.76 6.31 3.83
N TRP A 67 14.12 6.55 4.99
CA TRP A 67 13.40 7.77 5.33
C TRP A 67 14.28 8.81 6.03
N LYS A 68 15.13 8.35 6.97
CA LYS A 68 15.94 9.16 7.88
C LYS A 68 17.46 8.96 7.71
N GLY A 69 17.93 8.53 6.53
CA GLY A 69 19.34 8.21 6.31
C GLY A 69 20.26 9.43 6.43
N GLU A 70 21.52 9.18 6.86
CA GLU A 70 22.54 10.22 6.93
C GLU A 70 22.77 10.86 5.55
N GLY A 71 22.88 12.18 5.50
CA GLY A 71 23.07 12.93 4.26
C GLY A 71 21.83 13.12 3.40
N LEU A 72 20.64 12.62 3.84
CA LEU A 72 19.39 12.90 3.15
C LEU A 72 18.92 14.34 3.42
N ASN A 73 18.37 14.98 2.38
CA ASN A 73 17.81 16.32 2.54
C ASN A 73 16.40 16.23 3.19
N PRO A 74 16.18 16.79 4.39
CA PRO A 74 14.88 16.75 5.05
C PRO A 74 13.78 17.54 4.31
N HIS A 75 14.16 18.43 3.39
CA HIS A 75 13.22 19.20 2.60
C HIS A 75 12.88 18.55 1.24
N ASP A 76 13.49 17.41 0.93
CA ASP A 76 13.26 16.66 -0.31
C ASP A 76 12.13 15.63 -0.10
N VAL A 77 10.90 16.11 -0.11
CA VAL A 77 9.70 15.25 0.02
C VAL A 77 9.61 14.27 -1.15
N ASP A 78 9.81 14.74 -2.37
CA ASP A 78 9.69 13.92 -3.58
C ASP A 78 10.75 12.81 -3.60
N GLY A 79 12.00 13.13 -3.21
CA GLY A 79 13.05 12.12 -3.07
C GLY A 79 12.75 11.11 -1.96
N ALA A 80 12.18 11.53 -0.83
CA ALA A 80 11.74 10.61 0.22
C ALA A 80 10.67 9.64 -0.29
N MET A 81 9.72 10.14 -1.08
CA MET A 81 8.66 9.30 -1.68
C MET A 81 9.22 8.37 -2.75
N GLY A 82 10.17 8.83 -3.57
CA GLY A 82 10.89 7.95 -4.51
C GLY A 82 11.63 6.82 -3.81
N ARG A 83 12.28 7.10 -2.67
CA ARG A 83 12.92 6.05 -1.84
C ARG A 83 11.90 5.10 -1.22
N SER A 84 10.70 5.57 -0.87
CA SER A 84 9.63 4.72 -0.34
C SER A 84 9.12 3.71 -1.41
N VAL A 85 8.98 4.14 -2.65
CA VAL A 85 8.64 3.24 -3.77
C VAL A 85 9.78 2.25 -4.02
N ALA A 86 11.03 2.72 -4.04
CA ALA A 86 12.21 1.84 -4.18
C ALA A 86 12.32 0.81 -3.04
N TYR A 87 11.89 1.16 -1.85
CA TYR A 87 11.82 0.25 -0.72
C TYR A 87 10.80 -0.87 -0.94
N SER A 88 9.59 -0.55 -1.45
CA SER A 88 8.61 -1.57 -1.87
C SER A 88 9.15 -2.47 -2.98
N GLN A 89 9.85 -1.89 -3.97
CA GLN A 89 10.49 -2.65 -5.05
C GLN A 89 11.50 -3.65 -4.51
N ASN A 90 12.30 -3.24 -3.52
CA ASN A 90 13.28 -4.11 -2.87
C ASN A 90 12.60 -5.25 -2.12
N GLN A 91 11.55 -4.97 -1.33
CA GLN A 91 10.77 -5.98 -0.61
C GLN A 91 10.16 -7.01 -1.60
N TYR A 92 9.59 -6.54 -2.70
CA TYR A 92 9.05 -7.41 -3.76
C TYR A 92 10.15 -8.28 -4.38
N ALA A 93 11.30 -7.70 -4.72
CA ALA A 93 12.42 -8.44 -5.29
C ALA A 93 12.95 -9.54 -4.36
N GLN A 94 12.98 -9.28 -3.05
CA GLN A 94 13.37 -10.29 -2.05
C GLN A 94 12.40 -11.47 -2.04
N VAL A 95 11.08 -11.22 -2.05
CA VAL A 95 10.05 -12.26 -2.14
C VAL A 95 10.20 -13.05 -3.45
N VAL A 96 10.34 -12.35 -4.59
CA VAL A 96 10.57 -12.99 -5.90
C VAL A 96 11.78 -13.92 -5.85
N ASN A 97 12.90 -13.45 -5.30
CA ASN A 97 14.13 -14.24 -5.18
C ASN A 97 13.95 -15.50 -4.34
N TYR A 98 13.12 -15.47 -3.30
CA TYR A 98 12.84 -16.65 -2.50
C TYR A 98 11.87 -17.61 -3.20
N VAL A 99 10.73 -17.10 -3.64
CA VAL A 99 9.65 -17.86 -4.27
C VAL A 99 10.15 -18.60 -5.52
N ARG A 100 10.95 -17.93 -6.36
CA ARG A 100 11.49 -18.52 -7.61
C ARG A 100 12.43 -19.71 -7.39
N ARG A 101 12.98 -19.89 -6.21
CA ARG A 101 13.77 -21.09 -5.85
C ARG A 101 12.89 -22.30 -5.58
N ILE A 102 11.61 -22.08 -5.24
CA ILE A 102 10.65 -23.13 -4.87
C ILE A 102 9.75 -23.45 -6.05
N ASP A 103 9.26 -22.41 -6.74
CA ASP A 103 8.40 -22.50 -7.91
C ASP A 103 8.76 -21.36 -8.88
N ALA A 104 9.39 -21.70 -9.99
CA ALA A 104 9.93 -20.73 -10.95
C ALA A 104 8.82 -19.91 -11.65
N ASP A 105 7.63 -20.45 -11.77
CA ASP A 105 6.51 -19.85 -12.53
C ASP A 105 5.41 -19.28 -11.61
N LYS A 106 5.56 -19.37 -10.28
CA LYS A 106 4.55 -18.91 -9.32
C LYS A 106 4.21 -17.42 -9.54
N PRO A 107 2.96 -17.06 -9.82
CA PRO A 107 2.55 -15.65 -9.87
C PRO A 107 2.74 -14.99 -8.50
N ILE A 108 3.19 -13.72 -8.52
CA ILE A 108 3.37 -12.92 -7.31
C ILE A 108 2.65 -11.61 -7.50
N HIS A 109 1.68 -11.34 -6.65
CA HIS A 109 0.88 -10.13 -6.64
C HIS A 109 1.21 -9.30 -5.39
N ILE A 110 1.10 -7.99 -5.50
CA ILE A 110 1.04 -7.11 -4.34
C ILE A 110 -0.44 -7.09 -3.93
N GLY A 111 -0.76 -7.87 -2.87
CA GLY A 111 -2.13 -8.01 -2.36
C GLY A 111 -2.60 -6.80 -1.57
N GLU A 112 -1.64 -6.08 -0.97
CA GLU A 112 -1.91 -4.80 -0.33
C GLU A 112 -0.68 -3.90 -0.35
N THR A 113 -0.94 -2.60 -0.56
CA THR A 113 -0.02 -1.51 -0.31
C THR A 113 -0.81 -0.22 -0.13
N GLY A 114 -0.27 0.75 0.59
CA GLY A 114 -0.99 2.00 0.81
C GLY A 114 -0.16 3.03 1.58
N TRP A 115 -0.72 4.23 1.70
CA TRP A 115 -0.13 5.35 2.40
C TRP A 115 -1.21 6.17 3.08
N ALA A 116 -1.12 6.39 4.40
CA ALA A 116 -2.10 7.18 5.12
C ALA A 116 -1.91 8.69 4.88
N SER A 117 -3.02 9.42 4.76
CA SER A 117 -3.01 10.87 4.54
C SER A 117 -3.06 11.69 5.83
N VAL A 118 -3.45 11.08 6.94
CA VAL A 118 -3.49 11.70 8.27
C VAL A 118 -2.91 10.74 9.29
N SER A 119 -2.16 11.25 10.23
CA SER A 119 -1.77 10.55 11.46
C SER A 119 -1.35 11.56 12.51
N ASP A 120 -1.56 11.20 13.77
CA ASP A 120 -0.78 11.70 14.91
C ASP A 120 0.33 10.69 15.27
N GLY A 121 0.99 10.87 16.39
CA GLY A 121 1.97 9.89 16.90
C GLY A 121 3.11 9.56 15.92
N PHE A 122 3.31 8.28 15.66
CA PHE A 122 4.50 7.76 14.93
C PHE A 122 4.69 8.31 13.52
N TYR A 123 3.61 8.60 12.81
CA TYR A 123 3.63 9.05 11.40
C TYR A 123 3.19 10.51 11.23
N GLY A 124 2.78 11.15 12.33
CA GLY A 124 2.32 12.53 12.38
C GLY A 124 3.43 13.55 12.67
N PRO A 125 3.06 14.77 13.09
CA PRO A 125 3.98 15.89 13.28
C PRO A 125 5.13 15.62 14.26
N GLU A 126 4.89 14.82 15.29
CA GLU A 126 5.88 14.48 16.33
C GLU A 126 6.69 13.22 16.00
N GLY A 127 6.29 12.49 14.94
CA GLY A 127 6.93 11.27 14.50
C GLY A 127 7.71 11.44 13.19
N SER A 128 7.54 10.48 12.27
CA SER A 128 8.24 10.47 10.98
C SER A 128 7.77 11.54 10.00
N ARG A 129 6.63 12.18 10.26
CA ARG A 129 5.98 13.16 9.38
C ARG A 129 5.64 12.60 7.99
N ALA A 130 5.29 11.33 7.96
CA ALA A 130 4.98 10.63 6.72
C ALA A 130 3.56 10.91 6.21
N ALA A 131 2.61 11.18 7.13
CA ALA A 131 1.20 11.26 6.79
C ALA A 131 0.81 12.66 6.27
N ASP A 132 0.48 12.77 5.00
CA ASP A 132 -0.29 13.83 4.35
C ASP A 132 -0.74 13.39 2.94
N GLU A 133 -1.72 14.10 2.36
CA GLU A 133 -2.28 13.74 1.05
C GLU A 133 -1.30 13.89 -0.11
N TYR A 134 -0.32 14.78 -0.01
CA TYR A 134 0.69 14.95 -1.04
C TYR A 134 1.57 13.71 -1.15
N LYS A 135 2.07 13.22 -0.02
CA LYS A 135 2.88 12.00 0.03
C LYS A 135 2.07 10.77 -0.35
N GLN A 136 0.81 10.67 0.09
CA GLN A 136 -0.11 9.62 -0.34
C GLN A 136 -0.22 9.58 -1.87
N ALA A 137 -0.38 10.74 -2.51
CA ALA A 137 -0.50 10.83 -3.97
C ALA A 137 0.78 10.42 -4.69
N LEU A 138 1.96 10.87 -4.22
CA LEU A 138 3.24 10.49 -4.80
C LEU A 138 3.50 8.98 -4.67
N PHE A 139 3.18 8.39 -3.51
CA PHE A 139 3.32 6.96 -3.33
C PHE A 139 2.36 6.17 -4.23
N HIS A 140 1.08 6.57 -4.27
CA HIS A 140 0.09 5.95 -5.15
C HIS A 140 0.53 6.00 -6.61
N GLN A 141 0.96 7.16 -7.10
CA GLN A 141 1.43 7.31 -8.48
C GLN A 141 2.66 6.46 -8.76
N GLY A 142 3.67 6.52 -7.88
CA GLY A 142 4.91 5.76 -8.06
C GLY A 142 4.69 4.25 -8.05
N MET A 143 3.82 3.75 -7.16
CA MET A 143 3.44 2.33 -7.15
C MET A 143 2.70 1.92 -8.42
N ARG A 144 1.78 2.73 -8.91
CA ARG A 144 1.06 2.48 -10.16
C ARG A 144 1.99 2.45 -11.37
N ASP A 145 2.86 3.44 -11.50
CA ASP A 145 3.80 3.53 -12.62
C ASP A 145 4.73 2.32 -12.67
N TRP A 146 5.30 1.96 -11.51
CA TRP A 146 6.15 0.80 -11.42
C TRP A 146 5.41 -0.50 -11.75
N THR A 147 4.30 -0.77 -11.06
CA THR A 147 3.59 -2.05 -11.22
C THR A 147 2.99 -2.20 -12.61
N GLN A 148 2.55 -1.11 -13.23
CA GLN A 148 2.08 -1.09 -14.61
C GLN A 148 3.23 -1.40 -15.60
N SER A 149 4.41 -0.80 -15.40
CA SER A 149 5.57 -1.03 -16.28
C SER A 149 6.08 -2.47 -16.23
N GLU A 150 5.98 -3.11 -15.05
CA GLU A 150 6.45 -4.48 -14.82
C GLU A 150 5.34 -5.55 -15.00
N GLY A 151 4.10 -5.13 -15.27
CA GLY A 151 2.96 -6.05 -15.38
C GLY A 151 2.61 -6.74 -14.06
N ILE A 152 2.87 -6.10 -12.91
CA ILE A 152 2.59 -6.62 -11.58
C ILE A 152 1.16 -6.23 -11.19
N SER A 153 0.35 -7.22 -10.75
CA SER A 153 -0.94 -6.94 -10.14
C SER A 153 -0.74 -6.34 -8.75
N CYS A 154 -1.38 -5.18 -8.52
CA CYS A 154 -1.25 -4.42 -7.28
C CYS A 154 -2.61 -3.91 -6.81
N PHE A 155 -2.99 -4.25 -5.59
CA PHE A 155 -4.18 -3.74 -4.92
C PHE A 155 -3.76 -2.64 -3.95
N TYR A 156 -4.21 -1.42 -4.24
CA TYR A 156 -3.93 -0.27 -3.39
C TYR A 156 -4.99 -0.17 -2.28
N PHE A 157 -4.54 -0.13 -1.07
CA PHE A 157 -5.35 0.00 0.13
C PHE A 157 -5.38 1.47 0.55
N GLU A 158 -6.51 2.19 0.47
CA GLU A 158 -7.83 1.64 0.18
C GLU A 158 -8.69 2.69 -0.55
N ALA A 159 -9.94 2.37 -0.90
CA ALA A 159 -10.79 3.30 -1.64
C ALA A 159 -11.28 4.47 -0.76
N PHE A 160 -11.80 4.19 0.44
CA PHE A 160 -12.39 5.19 1.34
C PHE A 160 -11.76 5.12 2.72
N ASP A 161 -11.68 6.25 3.40
CA ASP A 161 -11.32 6.30 4.81
C ASP A 161 -12.31 5.50 5.66
N GLU A 162 -11.77 4.75 6.64
CA GLU A 162 -12.50 3.81 7.48
C GLU A 162 -12.45 4.19 8.97
N PRO A 163 -13.20 5.21 9.42
CA PRO A 163 -13.10 5.78 10.78
C PRO A 163 -13.46 4.79 11.90
N TRP A 164 -13.95 3.62 11.57
CA TRP A 164 -14.24 2.56 12.55
C TRP A 164 -13.03 1.73 12.97
N LYS A 165 -11.90 1.82 12.26
CA LYS A 165 -10.68 1.07 12.61
C LYS A 165 -10.02 1.63 13.86
N GLY A 166 -9.90 2.94 13.97
CA GLY A 166 -9.33 3.65 15.10
C GLY A 166 -10.36 4.48 15.88
N VAL A 167 -11.47 3.87 16.31
CA VAL A 167 -12.60 4.56 16.98
C VAL A 167 -12.17 5.40 18.19
N ALA A 168 -11.15 4.96 18.93
CA ALA A 168 -10.63 5.66 20.10
C ALA A 168 -9.75 6.87 19.75
N ASN A 169 -9.22 6.91 18.54
CA ASN A 169 -8.36 7.96 18.04
C ASN A 169 -8.73 8.33 16.60
N PRO A 170 -9.49 9.42 16.39
CA PRO A 170 -9.90 9.85 15.04
C PRO A 170 -8.76 10.19 14.09
N THR A 171 -7.56 10.48 14.61
CA THR A 171 -6.35 10.77 13.83
C THR A 171 -5.41 9.57 13.73
N ASP A 172 -5.89 8.36 14.05
CA ASP A 172 -5.14 7.13 13.80
C ASP A 172 -4.96 6.92 12.30
N SER A 173 -3.74 6.58 11.88
CA SER A 173 -3.40 6.35 10.48
C SER A 173 -4.29 5.30 9.81
N GLU A 174 -4.73 4.28 10.57
CA GLU A 174 -5.59 3.21 10.07
C GLU A 174 -6.96 3.71 9.57
N ASN A 175 -7.39 4.89 10.02
CA ASN A 175 -8.62 5.52 9.55
C ASN A 175 -8.47 6.24 8.19
N HIS A 176 -7.23 6.47 7.69
CA HIS A 176 -6.93 7.48 6.69
C HIS A 176 -6.14 6.97 5.47
N PHE A 177 -6.19 5.68 5.18
CA PHE A 177 -5.58 5.10 3.99
C PHE A 177 -6.38 5.33 2.71
N GLY A 178 -7.66 5.70 2.80
CA GLY A 178 -8.54 5.93 1.66
C GLY A 178 -7.99 6.93 0.65
N LEU A 179 -8.26 6.71 -0.64
CA LEU A 179 -8.08 7.71 -1.70
C LEU A 179 -9.24 8.71 -1.75
N PHE A 180 -10.36 8.36 -1.13
CA PHE A 180 -11.45 9.25 -0.80
C PHE A 180 -11.58 9.37 0.71
N THR A 181 -12.06 10.53 1.17
CA THR A 181 -12.53 10.65 2.55
C THR A 181 -13.77 9.78 2.78
N ARG A 182 -14.13 9.55 4.03
CA ARG A 182 -15.39 8.86 4.36
C ARG A 182 -16.59 9.42 3.60
N ASP A 183 -16.68 10.74 3.49
CA ASP A 183 -17.83 11.45 2.91
C ASP A 183 -17.73 11.59 1.38
N GLY A 184 -16.70 11.01 0.76
CA GLY A 184 -16.54 10.91 -0.69
C GLY A 184 -15.77 12.07 -1.33
N GLU A 185 -15.09 12.93 -0.55
CA GLU A 185 -14.17 13.89 -1.15
C GLU A 185 -12.94 13.15 -1.71
N ALA A 186 -12.58 13.44 -2.95
CA ALA A 186 -11.42 12.89 -3.61
C ALA A 186 -10.14 13.53 -3.07
N LYS A 187 -9.23 12.74 -2.51
CA LYS A 187 -7.93 13.22 -2.06
C LYS A 187 -7.01 13.55 -3.22
N TYR A 188 -5.90 14.20 -2.96
CA TYR A 188 -5.03 14.79 -3.97
C TYR A 188 -4.62 13.82 -5.10
N ALA A 189 -4.42 12.55 -4.78
CA ALA A 189 -4.14 11.50 -5.78
C ALA A 189 -5.19 11.39 -6.90
N LEU A 190 -6.43 11.80 -6.63
CA LEU A 190 -7.56 11.68 -7.54
C LEU A 190 -8.03 13.01 -8.13
N TRP A 191 -7.46 14.15 -7.75
CA TRP A 191 -7.87 15.45 -8.29
C TRP A 191 -7.85 15.51 -9.82
N PRO A 192 -6.82 14.99 -10.51
CA PRO A 192 -6.83 14.99 -11.97
C PRO A 192 -8.01 14.23 -12.58
N LEU A 193 -8.53 13.20 -11.90
CA LEU A 193 -9.70 12.44 -12.36
C LEU A 193 -11.00 13.21 -12.11
N VAL A 194 -11.07 13.98 -11.02
CA VAL A 194 -12.21 14.91 -10.79
C VAL A 194 -12.24 15.99 -11.87
N GLU A 195 -11.09 16.61 -12.17
CA GLU A 195 -10.96 17.64 -13.21
C GLU A 195 -11.33 17.11 -14.61
N GLN A 196 -11.07 15.85 -14.89
CA GLN A 196 -11.44 15.16 -16.13
C GLN A 196 -12.91 14.74 -16.18
N GLY A 197 -13.69 14.97 -15.11
CA GLY A 197 -15.09 14.58 -15.05
C GLY A 197 -15.34 13.07 -14.91
N VAL A 198 -14.31 12.28 -14.51
CA VAL A 198 -14.44 10.82 -14.38
C VAL A 198 -15.51 10.44 -13.37
N PHE A 199 -15.76 11.28 -12.37
CA PHE A 199 -16.72 11.06 -11.31
C PHE A 199 -18.04 11.83 -11.50
N ASP A 200 -18.27 12.44 -12.67
CA ASP A 200 -19.47 13.19 -12.95
C ASP A 200 -20.73 12.31 -12.85
N GLY A 201 -21.72 12.79 -12.08
CA GLY A 201 -22.93 12.05 -11.81
C GLY A 201 -22.83 10.99 -10.72
N LEU A 202 -21.62 10.70 -10.21
CA LEU A 202 -21.44 9.82 -9.07
C LEU A 202 -21.59 10.60 -7.75
N THR A 203 -22.16 9.92 -6.76
CA THR A 203 -22.38 10.51 -5.43
C THR A 203 -22.01 9.53 -4.32
N ARG A 204 -21.60 10.05 -3.18
CA ARG A 204 -21.51 9.33 -1.91
C ARG A 204 -22.54 9.90 -0.95
N ASP A 205 -23.47 9.07 -0.48
CA ASP A 205 -24.58 9.49 0.41
C ASP A 205 -25.36 10.72 -0.10
N GLY A 206 -25.52 10.84 -1.44
CA GLY A 206 -26.19 11.97 -2.09
C GLY A 206 -25.30 13.21 -2.33
N HIS A 207 -24.05 13.20 -1.90
CA HIS A 207 -23.09 14.28 -2.13
C HIS A 207 -22.24 13.98 -3.38
N ALA A 208 -22.13 14.98 -4.28
CA ALA A 208 -21.26 14.86 -5.46
C ALA A 208 -19.78 14.74 -5.01
N ILE A 209 -19.01 13.94 -5.77
CA ILE A 209 -17.57 13.80 -5.57
C ILE A 209 -16.89 15.15 -5.85
N LYS A 210 -16.12 15.63 -4.90
CA LYS A 210 -15.36 16.89 -4.99
C LYS A 210 -13.94 16.66 -4.49
N PRO A 211 -12.97 17.49 -4.94
CA PRO A 211 -11.62 17.40 -4.40
C PRO A 211 -11.57 17.91 -2.95
N THR A 212 -10.73 17.30 -2.12
CA THR A 212 -10.32 17.88 -0.82
C THR A 212 -9.73 19.27 -1.02
N TYR A 213 -9.68 20.09 0.02
CA TYR A 213 -9.15 21.47 -0.04
C TYR A 213 -9.80 22.32 -1.14
N SER A 214 -11.02 22.01 -1.58
CA SER A 214 -11.72 22.68 -2.69
C SER A 214 -10.93 22.65 -4.03
N GLY A 215 -9.97 21.74 -4.19
CA GLY A 215 -9.07 21.67 -5.33
C GLY A 215 -7.96 22.72 -5.33
N GLU A 216 -7.77 23.44 -4.21
CA GLU A 216 -6.76 24.50 -4.11
C GLU A 216 -5.42 23.96 -3.63
N ARG A 217 -4.44 23.91 -4.53
CA ARG A 217 -3.09 23.42 -4.25
C ARG A 217 -2.41 24.15 -3.09
N ASP A 218 -2.56 25.47 -3.02
CA ASP A 218 -1.96 26.28 -1.94
C ASP A 218 -2.51 25.93 -0.55
N LEU A 219 -3.73 25.42 -0.47
CA LEU A 219 -4.30 24.91 0.79
C LEU A 219 -3.69 23.56 1.16
N LEU A 220 -3.56 22.66 0.22
CA LEU A 220 -2.90 21.35 0.43
C LEU A 220 -1.45 21.55 0.90
N ASP A 221 -0.68 22.42 0.23
CA ASP A 221 0.74 22.62 0.49
C ASP A 221 1.04 23.09 1.93
N ARG A 222 0.08 23.75 2.59
CA ARG A 222 0.21 24.13 4.01
C ARG A 222 0.20 22.96 4.99
N HIS A 223 -0.28 21.80 4.54
CA HIS A 223 -0.36 20.58 5.32
C HIS A 223 0.77 19.58 5.00
N VAL A 224 1.58 19.86 3.96
CA VAL A 224 2.72 19.00 3.62
C VAL A 224 3.84 19.20 4.63
N LEU A 225 4.21 18.10 5.29
CA LEU A 225 5.27 18.10 6.28
C LEU A 225 6.58 17.60 5.66
N ASN A 226 7.68 18.26 5.98
CA ASN A 226 9.00 17.72 5.63
C ASN A 226 9.26 16.43 6.44
N PRO A 227 9.82 15.37 5.82
CA PRO A 227 10.22 14.17 6.53
C PRO A 227 11.06 14.49 7.78
N ALA A 228 10.77 13.81 8.90
CA ALA A 228 11.59 13.94 10.11
C ALA A 228 12.82 13.05 9.99
N HIS A 229 13.97 13.57 10.45
CA HIS A 229 15.27 12.90 10.45
C HIS A 229 15.76 12.67 11.88
#